data_7ff8fabec2c428e771782d6cee7252b3
#
_entry.id   7ff8fabec2c428e771782d6cee7252b3
#
_cell.length_a   1.000
_cell.length_b   1.000
_cell.length_c   1.000
_cell.angle_alpha   90.00
_cell.angle_beta   90.00
_cell.angle_gamma   90.00
#
_symmetry.space_group_name_H-M   'P 1'
#
loop_
_entity.id
_entity.type
_entity.pdbx_description
1 polymer ?
#
loop_
_entity_poly.entity_id
_entity_poly.type
_entity_poly.pdbx_seq_one_letter_code
_entity_poly.pdbx_strand_id
1 'polypeptide(L)'
;SASKVTAESLLQEVQSKCDAMKSLETHTTAEITLGSEALGGTMDLTMDMTMQTTIEPVANYLKENISIPALGTAMDMENYTVVQDDQILSYTGMAGQWMVTKMAYDKDSLERINAAAGDLLKSKDTLTLADETQDVDGTEAYMISGSVSGADVKNLLSSMKSTLGDLTGDTEMNLDDLTVDFTYAVSKADKMPLYMDMSFSGLGVGEGDEQVTFSKFNMKMEYTNYDTVEAITVPQDVV
;
A
#
# COMPACT_ATOMS: atom_id res chain seq x y z
N SER A 1 5.09 8.85 37.37
CA SER A 1 3.82 8.65 36.64
C SER A 1 4.13 8.10 35.25
N ALA A 2 3.48 7.00 34.88
CA ALA A 2 3.60 6.49 33.52
C ALA A 2 3.13 7.56 32.52
N SER A 3 3.97 7.86 31.52
CA SER A 3 3.57 8.78 30.45
C SER A 3 2.39 8.20 29.68
N LYS A 4 1.36 9.01 29.45
CA LYS A 4 0.18 8.59 28.69
C LYS A 4 0.60 8.32 27.23
N VAL A 5 0.15 7.21 26.66
CA VAL A 5 0.35 6.89 25.23
C VAL A 5 -0.46 7.89 24.40
N THR A 6 0.19 8.48 23.41
CA THR A 6 -0.44 9.38 22.44
C THR A 6 -0.32 8.79 21.03
N ALA A 7 -1.14 9.24 20.08
CA ALA A 7 -1.00 8.83 18.69
C ALA A 7 0.41 9.13 18.16
N GLU A 8 0.94 10.33 18.46
CA GLU A 8 2.28 10.72 18.04
C GLU A 8 3.36 9.81 18.62
N SER A 9 3.35 9.59 19.95
CA SER A 9 4.36 8.74 20.60
C SER A 9 4.31 7.29 20.11
N LEU A 10 3.10 6.78 19.88
CA LEU A 10 2.90 5.45 19.35
C LEU A 10 3.44 5.30 17.92
N LEU A 11 3.14 6.26 17.04
CA LEU A 11 3.62 6.24 15.66
C LEU A 11 5.14 6.39 15.58
N GLN A 12 5.76 7.15 16.50
CA GLN A 12 7.23 7.23 16.57
C GLN A 12 7.85 5.89 16.93
N GLU A 13 7.27 5.14 17.86
CA GLU A 13 7.73 3.78 18.19
C GLU A 13 7.55 2.83 17.01
N VAL A 14 6.39 2.87 16.34
CA VAL A 14 6.13 2.05 15.15
C VAL A 14 7.13 2.35 14.05
N GLN A 15 7.42 3.63 13.80
CA GLN A 15 8.40 4.02 12.78
C GLN A 15 9.79 3.48 13.10
N SER A 16 10.22 3.55 14.35
CA SER A 16 11.50 2.98 14.77
C SER A 16 11.56 1.46 14.56
N LYS A 17 10.47 0.76 14.85
CA LYS A 17 10.36 -0.68 14.59
C LYS A 17 10.43 -1.01 13.10
N CYS A 18 9.72 -0.23 12.28
CA CYS A 18 9.72 -0.41 10.83
C CYS A 18 11.10 -0.10 10.21
N ASP A 19 11.78 0.92 10.70
CA ASP A 19 13.13 1.27 10.23
C ASP A 19 14.17 0.17 10.52
N ALA A 20 13.98 -0.59 11.61
CA ALA A 20 14.85 -1.71 11.97
C ALA A 20 14.43 -3.04 11.32
N MET A 21 13.30 -3.07 10.63
CA MET A 21 12.75 -4.29 10.05
C MET A 21 13.55 -4.74 8.82
N LYS A 22 13.78 -6.03 8.69
CA LYS A 22 14.55 -6.64 7.59
C LYS A 22 13.66 -7.25 6.51
N SER A 23 12.46 -7.64 6.87
CA SER A 23 11.50 -8.18 5.92
C SER A 23 10.06 -8.03 6.42
N LEU A 24 9.12 -8.07 5.48
CA LEU A 24 7.70 -7.90 5.75
C LEU A 24 6.87 -8.55 4.65
N GLU A 25 5.73 -9.11 5.02
CA GLU A 25 4.68 -9.49 4.09
C GLU A 25 3.46 -8.58 4.29
N THR A 26 2.92 -8.08 3.17
CA THR A 26 1.73 -7.24 3.16
C THR A 26 0.66 -7.89 2.30
N HIS A 27 -0.55 -8.02 2.85
CA HIS A 27 -1.73 -8.44 2.10
C HIS A 27 -2.67 -7.26 1.95
N THR A 28 -2.91 -6.84 0.71
CA THR A 28 -3.76 -5.71 0.38
C THR A 28 -4.98 -6.16 -0.37
N THR A 29 -6.17 -5.75 0.10
CA THR A 29 -7.43 -5.94 -0.59
C THR A 29 -8.05 -4.58 -0.88
N ALA A 30 -8.69 -4.43 -2.04
CA ALA A 30 -9.38 -3.21 -2.39
C ALA A 30 -10.72 -3.49 -3.09
N GLU A 31 -11.68 -2.64 -2.81
CA GLU A 31 -12.96 -2.57 -3.51
C GLU A 31 -13.06 -1.20 -4.18
N ILE A 32 -13.20 -1.21 -5.50
CA ILE A 32 -13.15 0.00 -6.31
C ILE A 32 -14.38 0.06 -7.21
N THR A 33 -15.03 1.22 -7.25
CA THR A 33 -16.04 1.54 -8.25
C THR A 33 -15.57 2.77 -9.01
N LEU A 34 -15.36 2.61 -10.30
CA LEU A 34 -14.96 3.71 -11.17
C LEU A 34 -16.01 3.98 -12.24
N GLY A 35 -16.04 5.19 -12.75
CA GLY A 35 -16.95 5.59 -13.80
C GLY A 35 -16.34 6.64 -14.72
N SER A 36 -16.79 6.63 -15.97
CA SER A 36 -16.43 7.64 -16.94
C SER A 36 -17.50 7.70 -18.04
N GLU A 37 -17.55 8.80 -18.77
CA GLU A 37 -18.44 8.90 -19.93
C GLU A 37 -18.07 7.87 -21.01
N ALA A 38 -16.77 7.60 -21.20
CA ALA A 38 -16.28 6.61 -22.16
C ALA A 38 -16.74 5.19 -21.84
N LEU A 39 -16.94 4.84 -20.55
CA LEU A 39 -17.45 3.55 -20.13
C LEU A 39 -18.98 3.46 -20.20
N GLY A 40 -19.68 4.58 -20.37
CA GLY A 40 -21.13 4.63 -20.39
C GLY A 40 -21.78 4.31 -19.05
N GLY A 41 -21.06 4.42 -17.95
CA GLY A 41 -21.56 4.12 -16.61
C GLY A 41 -20.44 3.81 -15.61
N THR A 42 -20.75 2.99 -14.63
CA THR A 42 -19.81 2.59 -13.59
C THR A 42 -19.36 1.13 -13.74
N MET A 43 -18.18 0.83 -13.24
CA MET A 43 -17.62 -0.50 -13.22
C MET A 43 -17.03 -0.80 -11.84
N ASP A 44 -17.39 -1.94 -11.28
CA ASP A 44 -16.83 -2.41 -10.02
C ASP A 44 -15.66 -3.35 -10.29
N LEU A 45 -14.61 -3.18 -9.49
CA LEU A 45 -13.50 -4.12 -9.49
C LEU A 45 -13.01 -4.39 -8.07
N THR A 46 -12.45 -5.56 -7.87
CA THR A 46 -11.78 -5.93 -6.63
C THR A 46 -10.33 -6.26 -6.91
N MET A 47 -9.46 -5.96 -5.95
CA MET A 47 -8.04 -6.26 -6.03
C MET A 47 -7.63 -7.05 -4.79
N ASP A 48 -6.81 -8.07 -5.01
CA ASP A 48 -6.16 -8.84 -3.95
C ASP A 48 -4.68 -8.92 -4.29
N MET A 49 -3.83 -8.47 -3.38
CA MET A 49 -2.40 -8.38 -3.63
C MET A 49 -1.63 -8.85 -2.38
N THR A 50 -0.66 -9.72 -2.59
CA THR A 50 0.30 -10.11 -1.56
C THR A 50 1.69 -9.66 -2.01
N MET A 51 2.40 -8.95 -1.14
CA MET A 51 3.75 -8.49 -1.40
C MET A 51 4.68 -8.94 -0.27
N GLN A 52 5.80 -9.53 -0.65
CA GLN A 52 6.91 -9.84 0.24
C GLN A 52 8.07 -8.90 -0.07
N THR A 53 8.66 -8.34 0.95
CA THR A 53 9.78 -7.39 0.83
C THR A 53 10.91 -7.81 1.75
N THR A 54 12.13 -7.78 1.22
CA THR A 54 13.37 -7.94 1.99
C THR A 54 14.28 -6.74 1.76
N ILE A 55 15.16 -6.47 2.73
CA ILE A 55 16.14 -5.36 2.66
C ILE A 55 17.56 -5.86 2.38
N GLU A 56 17.91 -7.03 2.86
CA GLU A 56 19.25 -7.62 2.71
C GLU A 56 19.17 -9.07 2.21
N PRO A 57 19.25 -9.29 0.89
CA PRO A 57 19.29 -8.29 -0.20
C PRO A 57 17.95 -7.58 -0.42
N VAL A 58 18.00 -6.39 -1.04
CA VAL A 58 16.78 -5.68 -1.45
C VAL A 58 16.06 -6.47 -2.54
N ALA A 59 14.85 -6.90 -2.25
CA ALA A 59 14.02 -7.65 -3.18
C ALA A 59 12.53 -7.54 -2.82
N ASN A 60 11.68 -7.63 -3.83
CA ASN A 60 10.23 -7.70 -3.67
C ASN A 60 9.68 -8.85 -4.50
N TYR A 61 8.67 -9.52 -3.96
CA TYR A 61 7.80 -10.42 -4.71
C TYR A 61 6.35 -9.98 -4.54
N LEU A 62 5.67 -9.77 -5.67
CA LEU A 62 4.28 -9.32 -5.73
C LEU A 62 3.45 -10.35 -6.47
N LYS A 63 2.30 -10.70 -5.90
CA LYS A 63 1.27 -11.48 -6.54
C LYS A 63 -0.05 -10.71 -6.45
N GLU A 64 -0.68 -10.44 -7.60
CA GLU A 64 -1.86 -9.60 -7.68
C GLU A 64 -2.94 -10.28 -8.51
N ASN A 65 -4.18 -10.19 -8.03
CA ASN A 65 -5.38 -10.56 -8.77
C ASN A 65 -6.32 -9.35 -8.82
N ILE A 66 -6.73 -8.99 -10.03
CA ILE A 66 -7.76 -7.97 -10.25
C ILE A 66 -8.95 -8.66 -10.88
N SER A 67 -10.13 -8.53 -10.27
CA SER A 67 -11.37 -9.12 -10.73
C SER A 67 -12.37 -8.04 -11.12
N ILE A 68 -13.00 -8.23 -12.28
CA ILE A 68 -14.09 -7.37 -12.78
C ILE A 68 -15.33 -8.25 -12.91
N PRO A 69 -16.16 -8.39 -11.86
CA PRO A 69 -17.28 -9.34 -11.84
C PRO A 69 -18.29 -9.12 -12.95
N ALA A 70 -18.56 -7.87 -13.32
CA ALA A 70 -19.52 -7.54 -14.37
C ALA A 70 -19.11 -8.10 -15.76
N LEU A 71 -17.81 -8.24 -16.00
CA LEU A 71 -17.27 -8.80 -17.23
C LEU A 71 -16.95 -10.30 -17.12
N GLY A 72 -17.07 -10.88 -15.92
CA GLY A 72 -16.69 -12.26 -15.64
C GLY A 72 -15.19 -12.53 -15.88
N THR A 73 -14.35 -11.49 -15.79
CA THR A 73 -12.92 -11.57 -16.04
C THR A 73 -12.11 -11.35 -14.77
N ALA A 74 -10.98 -12.06 -14.69
CA ALA A 74 -9.98 -11.85 -13.67
C ALA A 74 -8.60 -11.83 -14.33
N MET A 75 -7.71 -11.00 -13.81
CA MET A 75 -6.35 -10.87 -14.30
C MET A 75 -5.37 -11.13 -13.17
N ASP A 76 -4.46 -12.07 -13.39
CA ASP A 76 -3.39 -12.40 -12.45
C ASP A 76 -2.08 -11.82 -12.95
N MET A 77 -1.33 -11.23 -12.02
CA MET A 77 0.00 -10.70 -12.28
C MET A 77 0.96 -11.14 -11.17
N GLU A 78 2.19 -11.45 -11.56
CA GLU A 78 3.30 -11.64 -10.64
C GLU A 78 4.44 -10.70 -11.01
N ASN A 79 5.18 -10.26 -10.01
CA ASN A 79 6.35 -9.42 -10.22
C ASN A 79 7.45 -9.80 -9.22
N TYR A 80 8.65 -9.98 -9.75
CA TYR A 80 9.87 -10.07 -8.97
C TYR A 80 10.70 -8.82 -9.23
N THR A 81 11.04 -8.09 -8.19
CA THR A 81 11.96 -6.96 -8.28
C THR A 81 13.20 -7.27 -7.44
N VAL A 82 14.35 -7.28 -8.07
CA VAL A 82 15.62 -7.55 -7.40
C VAL A 82 16.66 -6.53 -7.83
N VAL A 83 17.67 -6.34 -7.00
CA VAL A 83 18.83 -5.48 -7.31
C VAL A 83 20.00 -6.36 -7.70
N GLN A 84 20.56 -6.11 -8.87
CA GLN A 84 21.73 -6.83 -9.38
C GLN A 84 22.60 -5.86 -10.17
N ASP A 85 23.92 -5.85 -9.88
CA ASP A 85 24.91 -5.02 -10.59
C ASP A 85 24.51 -3.53 -10.64
N ASP A 86 24.10 -2.97 -9.50
CA ASP A 86 23.65 -1.57 -9.36
C ASP A 86 22.44 -1.20 -10.24
N GLN A 87 21.66 -2.21 -10.63
CA GLN A 87 20.42 -2.03 -11.39
C GLN A 87 19.27 -2.70 -10.68
N ILE A 88 18.07 -2.13 -10.84
CA ILE A 88 16.83 -2.77 -10.48
C ILE A 88 16.38 -3.59 -11.70
N LEU A 89 16.17 -4.87 -11.48
CA LEU A 89 15.56 -5.78 -12.46
C LEU A 89 14.13 -6.09 -12.00
N SER A 90 13.16 -5.75 -12.83
CA SER A 90 11.75 -6.03 -12.58
C SER A 90 11.23 -7.03 -13.60
N TYR A 91 10.86 -8.22 -13.13
CA TYR A 91 10.29 -9.30 -13.94
C TYR A 91 8.80 -9.33 -13.70
N THR A 92 8.01 -9.00 -14.72
CA THR A 92 6.54 -8.99 -14.61
C THR A 92 5.95 -10.10 -15.47
N GLY A 93 5.15 -10.94 -14.86
CA GLY A 93 4.48 -12.09 -15.51
C GLY A 93 2.98 -11.87 -15.56
N MET A 94 2.42 -12.04 -16.77
CA MET A 94 0.98 -12.04 -17.04
C MET A 94 0.67 -13.12 -18.06
N ALA A 95 -0.35 -13.94 -17.78
CA ALA A 95 -0.79 -15.00 -18.68
C ALA A 95 0.34 -15.95 -19.14
N GLY A 96 1.26 -16.25 -18.26
CA GLY A 96 2.41 -17.13 -18.55
C GLY A 96 3.55 -16.49 -19.34
N GLN A 97 3.46 -15.20 -19.63
CA GLN A 97 4.51 -14.46 -20.34
C GLN A 97 5.20 -13.47 -19.39
N TRP A 98 6.51 -13.40 -19.49
CA TRP A 98 7.34 -12.56 -18.64
C TRP A 98 8.03 -11.46 -19.43
N MET A 99 8.03 -10.27 -18.85
CA MET A 99 8.78 -9.13 -19.36
C MET A 99 9.78 -8.66 -18.28
N VAL A 100 10.96 -8.27 -18.71
CA VAL A 100 11.96 -7.68 -17.82
C VAL A 100 12.17 -6.23 -18.17
N THR A 101 12.18 -5.38 -17.15
CA THR A 101 12.62 -3.99 -17.25
C THR A 101 13.82 -3.77 -16.35
N LYS A 102 14.70 -2.88 -16.78
CA LYS A 102 15.93 -2.53 -16.06
C LYS A 102 15.95 -1.02 -15.83
N MET A 103 16.32 -0.61 -14.62
CA MET A 103 16.51 0.79 -14.30
C MET A 103 17.66 0.96 -13.32
N ALA A 104 18.22 2.18 -13.24
CA ALA A 104 19.26 2.48 -12.28
C ALA A 104 18.73 2.29 -10.85
N TYR A 105 19.57 1.74 -9.98
CA TYR A 105 19.24 1.55 -8.57
C TYR A 105 19.30 2.87 -7.83
N ASP A 106 18.16 3.32 -7.33
CA ASP A 106 18.07 4.42 -6.38
C ASP A 106 17.90 3.84 -4.97
N LYS A 107 18.95 3.93 -4.20
CA LYS A 107 19.03 3.38 -2.85
C LYS A 107 17.93 3.94 -1.93
N ASP A 108 17.57 5.20 -2.08
CA ASP A 108 16.58 5.86 -1.21
C ASP A 108 15.15 5.39 -1.49
N SER A 109 14.86 4.88 -2.69
CA SER A 109 13.51 4.49 -3.08
C SER A 109 13.08 3.10 -2.59
N LEU A 110 14.04 2.17 -2.36
CA LEU A 110 13.74 0.77 -2.04
C LEU A 110 14.07 0.35 -0.61
N GLU A 111 14.75 1.17 0.18
CA GLU A 111 15.17 0.83 1.54
C GLU A 111 14.09 0.96 2.61
N ARG A 112 12.92 1.52 2.26
CA ARG A 112 11.81 1.73 3.21
C ARG A 112 10.77 0.62 3.07
N ILE A 113 10.71 -0.25 4.08
CA ILE A 113 9.73 -1.36 4.10
C ILE A 113 8.31 -0.85 4.37
N ASN A 114 8.13 0.04 5.33
CA ASN A 114 6.82 0.57 5.69
C ASN A 114 6.94 2.01 6.18
N ALA A 115 6.57 2.93 5.31
CA ALA A 115 6.64 4.36 5.59
C ALA A 115 5.33 4.95 6.15
N ALA A 116 4.27 4.15 6.29
CA ALA A 116 2.94 4.65 6.66
C ALA A 116 2.94 5.41 7.99
N ALA A 117 3.61 4.89 9.02
CA ALA A 117 3.68 5.56 10.32
C ALA A 117 4.37 6.92 10.23
N GLY A 118 5.47 7.02 9.48
CA GLY A 118 6.17 8.28 9.25
C GLY A 118 5.35 9.29 8.46
N ASP A 119 4.60 8.82 7.48
CA ASP A 119 3.71 9.68 6.69
C ASP A 119 2.54 10.20 7.54
N LEU A 120 1.97 9.36 8.39
CA LEU A 120 0.91 9.76 9.32
C LEU A 120 1.41 10.78 10.36
N LEU A 121 2.65 10.68 10.82
CA LEU A 121 3.25 11.64 11.74
C LEU A 121 3.29 13.07 11.18
N LYS A 122 3.35 13.24 9.87
CA LYS A 122 3.31 14.56 9.23
C LYS A 122 1.95 15.23 9.36
N SER A 123 0.90 14.47 9.64
CA SER A 123 -0.47 14.95 9.84
C SER A 123 -0.97 14.68 11.26
N LYS A 124 -0.08 14.71 12.23
CA LYS A 124 -0.34 14.33 13.63
C LYS A 124 -1.52 15.06 14.28
N ASP A 125 -1.80 16.30 13.87
CA ASP A 125 -2.88 17.10 14.43
C ASP A 125 -4.28 16.60 14.00
N THR A 126 -4.36 15.75 12.99
CA THR A 126 -5.61 15.14 12.52
C THR A 126 -5.85 13.75 13.09
N LEU A 127 -4.94 13.25 13.92
CA LEU A 127 -4.96 11.89 14.43
C LEU A 127 -5.72 11.79 15.75
N THR A 128 -6.46 10.72 15.92
CA THR A 128 -7.15 10.36 17.15
C THR A 128 -6.74 8.95 17.57
N LEU A 129 -6.25 8.82 18.80
CA LEU A 129 -6.05 7.51 19.43
C LEU A 129 -7.31 7.16 20.21
N ALA A 130 -7.90 5.99 19.94
CA ALA A 130 -9.04 5.51 20.69
C ALA A 130 -8.70 5.31 22.17
N ASP A 131 -9.64 5.60 23.06
CA ASP A 131 -9.44 5.47 24.51
C ASP A 131 -9.26 4.01 24.93
N GLU A 132 -9.90 3.09 24.21
CA GLU A 132 -9.85 1.65 24.48
C GLU A 132 -9.14 0.92 23.34
N THR A 133 -8.43 -0.15 23.71
CA THR A 133 -7.85 -1.07 22.74
C THR A 133 -8.94 -1.98 22.16
N GLN A 134 -8.65 -2.60 21.02
CA GLN A 134 -9.50 -3.59 20.39
C GLN A 134 -8.74 -4.89 20.18
N ASP A 135 -9.48 -5.99 20.13
CA ASP A 135 -8.92 -7.27 19.72
C ASP A 135 -8.92 -7.36 18.18
N VAL A 136 -7.76 -7.62 17.62
CA VAL A 136 -7.56 -7.85 16.19
C VAL A 136 -7.00 -9.25 16.02
N ASP A 137 -7.86 -10.19 15.67
CA ASP A 137 -7.51 -11.60 15.47
C ASP A 137 -6.69 -12.22 16.63
N GLY A 138 -7.09 -11.90 17.87
CA GLY A 138 -6.43 -12.39 19.08
C GLY A 138 -5.28 -11.52 19.60
N THR A 139 -5.01 -10.38 18.95
CA THR A 139 -3.98 -9.43 19.37
C THR A 139 -4.63 -8.14 19.86
N GLU A 140 -4.31 -7.74 21.09
CA GLU A 140 -4.75 -6.45 21.62
C GLU A 140 -4.06 -5.31 20.88
N ALA A 141 -4.83 -4.38 20.34
CA ALA A 141 -4.33 -3.33 19.48
C ALA A 141 -4.77 -1.93 19.89
N TYR A 142 -3.87 -0.98 19.76
CA TYR A 142 -4.20 0.45 19.74
C TYR A 142 -4.80 0.80 18.37
N MET A 143 -5.82 1.65 18.38
CA MET A 143 -6.51 2.09 17.17
C MET A 143 -6.30 3.58 16.96
N ILE A 144 -5.60 3.94 15.88
CA ILE A 144 -5.39 5.32 15.45
C ILE A 144 -6.27 5.57 14.24
N SER A 145 -7.02 6.66 14.25
CA SER A 145 -7.84 7.07 13.13
C SER A 145 -7.62 8.53 12.77
N GLY A 146 -7.97 8.90 11.57
CA GLY A 146 -7.87 10.27 11.12
C GLY A 146 -8.37 10.44 9.70
N SER A 147 -8.30 11.68 9.24
CA SER A 147 -8.65 12.09 7.90
C SER A 147 -7.57 13.03 7.38
N VAL A 148 -7.03 12.75 6.21
CA VAL A 148 -6.01 13.58 5.56
C VAL A 148 -6.51 14.08 4.21
N SER A 149 -6.10 15.29 3.84
CA SER A 149 -6.47 15.92 2.57
C SER A 149 -5.32 16.78 2.04
N GLY A 150 -5.42 17.19 0.77
CA GLY A 150 -4.44 18.10 0.16
C GLY A 150 -3.02 17.53 0.11
N ALA A 151 -2.04 18.34 0.53
CA ALA A 151 -0.62 17.98 0.47
C ALA A 151 -0.26 16.76 1.31
N ASP A 152 -0.96 16.52 2.42
CA ASP A 152 -0.71 15.38 3.30
C ASP A 152 -1.03 14.05 2.62
N VAL A 153 -1.99 14.05 1.70
CA VAL A 153 -2.36 12.88 0.91
C VAL A 153 -1.22 12.45 -0.02
N LYS A 154 -0.45 13.39 -0.56
CA LYS A 154 0.70 13.08 -1.44
C LYS A 154 1.72 12.19 -0.74
N ASN A 155 1.99 12.46 0.53
CA ASN A 155 2.91 11.66 1.32
C ASN A 155 2.39 10.25 1.57
N LEU A 156 1.10 10.11 1.84
CA LEU A 156 0.45 8.81 2.04
C LEU A 156 0.41 8.01 0.73
N LEU A 157 0.07 8.66 -0.39
CA LEU A 157 -0.03 8.02 -1.70
C LEU A 157 1.34 7.65 -2.30
N SER A 158 2.41 8.33 -1.91
CA SER A 158 3.75 8.01 -2.42
C SER A 158 4.17 6.57 -2.08
N SER A 159 3.72 6.04 -0.94
CA SER A 159 3.94 4.65 -0.54
C SER A 159 3.05 3.67 -1.30
N MET A 160 2.00 4.15 -1.97
CA MET A 160 1.02 3.35 -2.70
C MET A 160 1.10 3.56 -4.21
N LYS A 161 2.07 4.35 -4.68
CA LYS A 161 2.19 4.78 -6.08
C LYS A 161 2.23 3.61 -7.06
N SER A 162 2.91 2.52 -6.71
CA SER A 162 2.98 1.33 -7.56
C SER A 162 1.61 0.69 -7.77
N THR A 163 0.80 0.60 -6.72
CA THR A 163 -0.55 0.03 -6.78
C THR A 163 -1.51 0.92 -7.57
N LEU A 164 -1.51 2.22 -7.28
CA LEU A 164 -2.39 3.18 -7.95
C LEU A 164 -1.96 3.43 -9.40
N GLY A 165 -0.66 3.43 -9.67
CA GLY A 165 -0.12 3.58 -11.02
C GLY A 165 -0.56 2.46 -11.96
N ASP A 166 -0.62 1.22 -11.48
CA ASP A 166 -1.09 0.07 -12.24
C ASP A 166 -2.57 0.20 -12.65
N LEU A 167 -3.38 0.85 -11.80
CA LEU A 167 -4.80 1.09 -12.07
C LEU A 167 -5.06 2.29 -12.96
N THR A 168 -4.22 3.31 -12.89
CA THR A 168 -4.43 4.60 -13.55
C THR A 168 -3.50 4.85 -14.73
N GLY A 169 -2.48 4.02 -14.91
CA GLY A 169 -1.42 4.24 -15.90
C GLY A 169 -0.55 5.45 -15.54
N ASP A 170 0.06 6.08 -16.54
CA ASP A 170 0.89 7.27 -16.37
C ASP A 170 0.08 8.58 -16.25
N THR A 171 -1.24 8.50 -16.09
CA THR A 171 -2.12 9.66 -16.03
C THR A 171 -2.00 10.32 -14.66
N GLU A 172 -1.87 11.66 -14.64
CA GLU A 172 -1.82 12.42 -13.39
C GLU A 172 -3.12 12.31 -12.61
N MET A 173 -2.99 12.01 -11.31
CA MET A 173 -4.12 12.03 -10.39
C MET A 173 -4.43 13.45 -9.96
N ASN A 174 -5.73 13.81 -9.97
CA ASN A 174 -6.19 15.06 -9.37
C ASN A 174 -6.36 14.84 -7.86
N LEU A 175 -5.51 15.47 -7.05
CA LEU A 175 -5.48 15.34 -5.60
C LEU A 175 -6.17 16.49 -4.85
N ASP A 176 -6.68 17.51 -5.57
CA ASP A 176 -7.21 18.72 -4.93
C ASP A 176 -8.44 18.44 -4.06
N ASP A 177 -9.31 17.52 -4.50
CA ASP A 177 -10.54 17.17 -3.80
C ASP A 177 -10.42 15.84 -3.05
N LEU A 178 -9.22 15.26 -3.00
CA LEU A 178 -9.01 13.95 -2.38
C LEU A 178 -8.95 14.06 -0.87
N THR A 179 -9.76 13.24 -0.20
CA THR A 179 -9.70 13.00 1.24
C THR A 179 -9.52 11.51 1.48
N VAL A 180 -8.65 11.15 2.41
CA VAL A 180 -8.43 9.78 2.85
C VAL A 180 -8.78 9.68 4.32
N ASP A 181 -9.80 8.90 4.62
CA ASP A 181 -10.13 8.48 5.98
C ASP A 181 -9.43 7.15 6.26
N PHE A 182 -8.80 7.02 7.42
CA PHE A 182 -8.05 5.81 7.71
C PHE A 182 -8.20 5.36 9.17
N THR A 183 -7.96 4.07 9.38
CA THR A 183 -7.76 3.45 10.69
C THR A 183 -6.46 2.65 10.63
N TYR A 184 -5.59 2.86 11.61
CA TYR A 184 -4.29 2.19 11.73
C TYR A 184 -4.25 1.43 13.04
N ALA A 185 -4.13 0.11 12.96
CA ALA A 185 -4.08 -0.77 14.14
C ALA A 185 -2.63 -1.14 14.44
N VAL A 186 -2.25 -0.99 15.71
CA VAL A 186 -0.90 -1.25 16.19
C VAL A 186 -0.95 -2.20 17.38
N SER A 187 -0.20 -3.28 17.34
CA SER A 187 -0.10 -4.22 18.46
C SER A 187 0.39 -3.52 19.73
N LYS A 188 -0.36 -3.67 20.81
CA LYS A 188 -0.01 -3.09 22.12
C LYS A 188 1.26 -3.72 22.69
N ALA A 189 1.45 -5.02 22.47
CA ALA A 189 2.56 -5.75 23.08
C ALA A 189 3.92 -5.37 22.48
N ASP A 190 4.04 -5.33 21.16
CA ASP A 190 5.32 -5.15 20.46
C ASP A 190 5.40 -3.88 19.60
N LYS A 191 4.33 -3.10 19.53
CA LYS A 191 4.25 -1.86 18.74
C LYS A 191 4.50 -2.10 17.23
N MET A 192 4.13 -3.29 16.75
CA MET A 192 4.16 -3.59 15.32
C MET A 192 2.83 -3.22 14.65
N PRO A 193 2.86 -2.71 13.42
CA PRO A 193 1.63 -2.45 12.68
C PRO A 193 0.91 -3.75 12.34
N LEU A 194 -0.41 -3.76 12.49
CA LEU A 194 -1.26 -4.91 12.19
C LEU A 194 -2.00 -4.72 10.87
N TYR A 195 -2.68 -3.61 10.71
CA TYR A 195 -3.33 -3.25 9.46
C TYR A 195 -3.55 -1.75 9.33
N MET A 196 -3.78 -1.32 8.10
CA MET A 196 -4.24 0.02 7.77
C MET A 196 -5.45 -0.09 6.85
N ASP A 197 -6.57 0.49 7.27
CA ASP A 197 -7.81 0.57 6.52
C ASP A 197 -7.97 1.98 5.98
N MET A 198 -8.24 2.13 4.68
CA MET A 198 -8.34 3.45 4.04
C MET A 198 -9.58 3.55 3.17
N SER A 199 -10.23 4.70 3.23
CA SER A 199 -11.34 5.05 2.35
C SER A 199 -11.01 6.35 1.63
N PHE A 200 -10.99 6.31 0.31
CA PHE A 200 -10.65 7.45 -0.54
C PHE A 200 -11.92 8.09 -1.07
N SER A 201 -12.02 9.41 -0.98
CA SER A 201 -13.13 10.21 -1.50
C SER A 201 -12.60 11.35 -2.36
N GLY A 202 -13.22 11.59 -3.50
CA GLY A 202 -12.83 12.69 -4.39
C GLY A 202 -11.64 12.37 -5.29
N LEU A 203 -11.31 11.10 -5.51
CA LEU A 203 -10.26 10.70 -6.41
C LEU A 203 -10.75 10.73 -7.86
N GLY A 204 -10.03 11.45 -8.70
CA GLY A 204 -10.25 11.51 -10.14
C GLY A 204 -8.95 11.43 -10.91
N VAL A 205 -9.00 10.88 -12.12
CA VAL A 205 -7.86 10.71 -13.01
C VAL A 205 -8.24 11.18 -14.41
N GLY A 206 -7.36 11.96 -15.03
CA GLY A 206 -7.60 12.51 -16.37
C GLY A 206 -8.41 13.80 -16.36
N GLU A 207 -8.73 14.31 -17.56
CA GLU A 207 -9.43 15.57 -17.76
C GLU A 207 -10.55 15.42 -18.79
N GLY A 208 -11.60 16.25 -18.66
CA GLY A 208 -12.69 16.35 -19.61
C GLY A 208 -13.48 15.05 -19.77
N ASP A 209 -13.79 14.69 -21.00
CA ASP A 209 -14.58 13.48 -21.32
C ASP A 209 -13.82 12.18 -21.04
N GLU A 210 -12.50 12.24 -20.87
CA GLU A 210 -11.66 11.08 -20.53
C GLU A 210 -11.46 10.93 -19.03
N GLN A 211 -12.07 11.79 -18.22
CA GLN A 211 -11.94 11.73 -16.77
C GLN A 211 -12.58 10.46 -16.22
N VAL A 212 -11.81 9.73 -15.39
CA VAL A 212 -12.28 8.60 -14.60
C VAL A 212 -12.47 9.08 -13.16
N THR A 213 -13.64 8.85 -12.61
CA THR A 213 -13.92 9.17 -11.21
C THR A 213 -14.10 7.88 -10.41
N PHE A 214 -13.59 7.89 -9.18
CA PHE A 214 -13.72 6.77 -8.25
C PHE A 214 -14.80 7.11 -7.24
N SER A 215 -16.00 6.54 -7.43
CA SER A 215 -17.12 6.74 -6.50
C SER A 215 -16.99 5.91 -5.23
N LYS A 216 -16.21 4.82 -5.29
CA LYS A 216 -15.82 3.99 -4.15
C LYS A 216 -14.37 3.57 -4.32
N PHE A 217 -13.58 3.75 -3.28
CA PHE A 217 -12.23 3.22 -3.22
C PHE A 217 -11.89 2.94 -1.76
N ASN A 218 -12.03 1.67 -1.37
CA ASN A 218 -11.70 1.21 -0.03
C ASN A 218 -10.55 0.21 -0.13
N MET A 219 -9.55 0.35 0.73
CA MET A 219 -8.35 -0.49 0.72
C MET A 219 -8.00 -0.88 2.14
N LYS A 220 -7.64 -2.15 2.34
CA LYS A 220 -7.10 -2.66 3.59
C LYS A 220 -5.74 -3.29 3.34
N MET A 221 -4.75 -2.89 4.10
CA MET A 221 -3.39 -3.45 4.09
C MET A 221 -3.12 -4.15 5.42
N GLU A 222 -2.92 -5.45 5.39
CA GLU A 222 -2.57 -6.25 6.55
C GLU A 222 -1.07 -6.56 6.53
N TYR A 223 -0.40 -6.46 7.67
CA TYR A 223 1.04 -6.65 7.79
C TYR A 223 1.32 -7.91 8.61
N THR A 224 2.14 -8.81 8.06
CA THR A 224 2.49 -10.07 8.69
C THR A 224 3.94 -10.45 8.41
N ASN A 225 4.41 -11.52 9.05
CA ASN A 225 5.72 -12.13 8.81
C ASN A 225 6.90 -11.15 8.94
N TYR A 226 6.87 -10.33 10.01
CA TYR A 226 7.97 -9.43 10.33
C TYR A 226 9.26 -10.19 10.53
N ASP A 227 10.31 -9.83 9.80
CA ASP A 227 11.65 -10.42 9.85
C ASP A 227 11.71 -11.94 9.61
N THR A 228 10.65 -12.52 9.04
CA THR A 228 10.54 -13.96 8.79
C THR A 228 10.34 -14.33 7.33
N VAL A 229 10.33 -13.37 6.42
CA VAL A 229 10.25 -13.64 4.98
C VAL A 229 11.56 -14.23 4.51
N GLU A 230 11.47 -15.37 3.82
CA GLU A 230 12.64 -16.02 3.23
C GLU A 230 13.24 -15.19 2.08
N ALA A 231 14.48 -15.43 1.75
CA ALA A 231 15.16 -14.73 0.65
C ALA A 231 14.38 -14.91 -0.65
N ILE A 232 14.11 -13.80 -1.33
CA ILE A 232 13.36 -13.76 -2.58
C ILE A 232 14.33 -14.03 -3.73
N THR A 233 14.06 -15.09 -4.49
CA THR A 233 14.87 -15.45 -5.66
C THR A 233 13.98 -15.52 -6.90
N VAL A 234 14.48 -14.97 -8.01
CA VAL A 234 13.79 -15.06 -9.29
C VAL A 234 13.93 -16.49 -9.83
N PRO A 235 12.81 -17.17 -10.16
CA PRO A 235 12.88 -18.53 -10.73
C PRO A 235 13.66 -18.55 -12.05
N GLN A 236 14.36 -19.65 -12.33
CA GLN A 236 15.18 -19.77 -13.55
C GLN A 236 14.38 -19.74 -14.85
N ASP A 237 13.14 -20.18 -14.81
CA ASP A 237 12.23 -20.15 -15.96
C ASP A 237 11.69 -18.74 -16.30
N VAL A 238 11.93 -17.79 -15.42
CA VAL A 238 11.52 -16.38 -15.59
C VAL A 238 12.66 -15.53 -16.17
N VAL A 239 13.90 -15.91 -15.94
CA VAL A 239 15.13 -15.15 -16.32
C VAL A 239 15.44 -15.33 -17.80
#